data_db28747f70d25d8c663c1ae477e51a4a
#
_entry.id   db28747f70d25d8c663c1ae477e51a4a
#
_cell.length_a   1.000
_cell.length_b   1.000
_cell.length_c   1.000
_cell.angle_alpha   90.00
_cell.angle_beta   90.00
_cell.angle_gamma   90.00
#
_symmetry.space_group_name_H-M   'P 1'
#
loop_
_entity.id
_entity.type
_entity.pdbx_description
1 polymer ?
#
loop_
_entity_poly.entity_id
_entity_poly.type
_entity_poly.pdbx_seq_one_letter_code
_entity_poly.pdbx_strand_id
1 'polypeptide(L)'
;MTNDINFWTGIKDPHLKPDKPFLTEDKELKIIHLIQSYPMHCPLCGQLMRRNGFRKKPVTIKILSLAGKPAVLKIRKQQYLCPPSAQCPKRVTKVAEVQGVKFACRIANVVKYHIVQELSENESMRTIASHHNVSINTVERQLEGLEDTFKTNPHWLPATIAFDDFKSGKFAQSKMSMILMNPQNHRTIDIIQSRNSRFMRSYFLSHYSKKARWSVKIVVVDLFELYRNLIHELFPKAIIVADHFHVVVQAYRALQSVRLKVMKEYGANTHEYRALKHFWKLLMAKEGQLDYLRYYSRRNFEHARLSNQEVVERLLNFSSELRTAYEYYQDLITAISHHS
;
A
#
# COMPACT_ATOMS: atom_id res chain seq x y z
N MET A 1 -5.27 6.03 -39.86
CA MET A 1 -4.47 4.88 -39.40
C MET A 1 -3.44 5.20 -38.33
N THR A 2 -2.70 6.30 -38.34
CA THR A 2 -1.74 6.64 -37.25
C THR A 2 -2.42 6.97 -35.92
N ASN A 3 -3.60 7.60 -35.91
CA ASN A 3 -4.36 7.86 -34.70
C ASN A 3 -4.84 6.58 -34.01
N ASP A 4 -5.12 5.54 -34.79
CA ASP A 4 -5.62 4.26 -34.26
C ASP A 4 -4.52 3.51 -33.50
N ILE A 5 -3.26 3.53 -33.99
CA ILE A 5 -2.13 2.87 -33.32
C ILE A 5 -1.87 3.51 -31.96
N ASN A 6 -1.88 4.84 -31.89
CA ASN A 6 -1.68 5.60 -30.64
C ASN A 6 -2.79 5.26 -29.61
N PHE A 7 -4.03 5.13 -30.08
CA PHE A 7 -5.16 4.74 -29.25
C PHE A 7 -5.00 3.34 -28.64
N TRP A 8 -4.63 2.34 -29.49
CA TRP A 8 -4.49 0.94 -29.05
C TRP A 8 -3.26 0.68 -28.20
N THR A 9 -2.17 1.42 -28.43
CA THR A 9 -0.89 1.15 -27.78
C THR A 9 -0.55 2.07 -26.61
N GLY A 10 -1.26 3.19 -26.49
CA GLY A 10 -0.95 4.25 -25.52
C GLY A 10 0.38 4.98 -25.83
N ILE A 11 1.00 4.71 -26.99
CA ILE A 11 2.27 5.32 -27.40
C ILE A 11 1.99 6.40 -28.44
N LYS A 12 2.21 7.65 -28.07
CA LYS A 12 2.05 8.81 -28.95
C LYS A 12 3.32 9.03 -29.79
N ASP A 13 3.49 8.24 -30.86
CA ASP A 13 4.59 8.35 -31.79
C ASP A 13 4.06 8.43 -33.23
N PRO A 14 4.18 9.61 -33.93
CA PRO A 14 3.63 9.79 -35.25
C PRO A 14 4.36 9.01 -36.34
N HIS A 15 5.53 8.45 -36.04
CA HIS A 15 6.39 7.74 -36.97
C HIS A 15 6.23 6.21 -36.92
N LEU A 16 5.37 5.70 -36.02
CA LEU A 16 5.01 4.29 -35.98
C LEU A 16 4.02 3.97 -37.08
N LYS A 17 4.33 2.99 -37.92
CA LYS A 17 3.49 2.53 -39.02
C LYS A 17 3.20 1.04 -38.88
N PRO A 18 2.01 0.57 -39.34
CA PRO A 18 1.71 -0.86 -39.36
C PRO A 18 2.73 -1.64 -40.19
N ASP A 19 3.12 -2.81 -39.72
CA ASP A 19 3.84 -3.83 -40.50
C ASP A 19 2.89 -4.96 -40.90
N LYS A 20 3.27 -5.80 -41.84
CA LYS A 20 2.48 -6.96 -42.24
C LYS A 20 3.11 -8.26 -41.72
N PRO A 21 2.32 -9.14 -41.07
CA PRO A 21 0.93 -8.95 -40.61
C PRO A 21 0.88 -7.90 -39.46
N PHE A 22 -0.22 -7.12 -39.36
CA PHE A 22 -0.34 -6.06 -38.33
C PHE A 22 -0.56 -6.63 -36.93
N LEU A 23 -1.44 -7.61 -36.80
CA LEU A 23 -1.77 -8.25 -35.53
C LEU A 23 -1.61 -9.76 -35.67
N THR A 24 -0.91 -10.37 -34.72
CA THR A 24 -0.85 -11.82 -34.56
C THR A 24 -1.18 -12.18 -33.11
N GLU A 25 -1.72 -13.35 -32.91
CA GLU A 25 -2.04 -13.88 -31.59
C GLU A 25 -1.34 -15.21 -31.39
N ASP A 26 -0.59 -15.36 -30.32
CA ASP A 26 0.09 -16.59 -29.91
C ASP A 26 -0.45 -16.99 -28.53
N LYS A 27 -1.29 -18.06 -28.49
CA LYS A 27 -1.96 -18.62 -27.29
C LYS A 27 -2.60 -17.55 -26.38
N GLU A 28 -1.81 -16.87 -25.56
CA GLU A 28 -2.24 -15.89 -24.57
C GLU A 28 -1.66 -14.49 -24.78
N LEU A 29 -0.91 -14.26 -25.86
CA LEU A 29 -0.20 -13.02 -26.11
C LEU A 29 -0.65 -12.38 -27.42
N LYS A 30 -1.06 -11.12 -27.37
CA LYS A 30 -1.31 -10.30 -28.56
C LYS A 30 -0.04 -9.59 -29.00
N ILE A 31 0.29 -9.70 -30.29
CA ILE A 31 1.50 -9.11 -30.87
C ILE A 31 1.10 -8.15 -31.96
N ILE A 32 1.43 -6.86 -31.80
CA ILE A 32 1.27 -5.82 -32.82
C ILE A 32 2.61 -5.61 -33.51
N HIS A 33 2.63 -5.75 -34.83
CA HIS A 33 3.83 -5.57 -35.66
C HIS A 33 3.86 -4.16 -36.23
N LEU A 34 4.95 -3.42 -35.95
CA LEU A 34 5.12 -2.04 -36.37
C LEU A 34 6.49 -1.80 -36.98
N ILE A 35 6.57 -0.73 -37.76
CA ILE A 35 7.80 -0.19 -38.33
C ILE A 35 8.02 1.20 -37.76
N GLN A 36 9.27 1.50 -37.33
CA GLN A 36 9.68 2.83 -36.92
C GLN A 36 10.67 3.40 -37.92
N SER A 37 10.28 4.47 -38.60
CA SER A 37 11.09 5.13 -39.61
C SER A 37 10.71 6.60 -39.76
N TYR A 38 11.69 7.49 -39.68
CA TYR A 38 11.57 8.94 -39.87
C TYR A 38 12.86 9.52 -40.47
N PRO A 39 12.86 10.72 -41.07
CA PRO A 39 14.09 11.38 -41.49
C PRO A 39 15.00 11.66 -40.29
N MET A 40 16.27 11.25 -40.38
CA MET A 40 17.22 11.42 -39.28
C MET A 40 18.45 12.19 -39.73
N HIS A 41 18.88 13.19 -38.96
CA HIS A 41 20.06 13.99 -39.22
C HIS A 41 21.26 13.47 -38.42
N CYS A 42 22.44 13.59 -39.01
CA CYS A 42 23.68 13.19 -38.37
C CYS A 42 24.02 14.14 -37.21
N PRO A 43 24.29 13.62 -36.02
CA PRO A 43 24.58 14.44 -34.84
C PRO A 43 25.94 15.15 -34.95
N LEU A 44 26.82 14.74 -35.88
CA LEU A 44 28.12 15.37 -36.05
C LEU A 44 28.13 16.47 -37.12
N CYS A 45 27.49 16.25 -38.29
CA CYS A 45 27.53 17.18 -39.41
C CYS A 45 26.16 17.79 -39.76
N GLY A 46 25.07 17.40 -39.10
CA GLY A 46 23.74 17.93 -39.35
C GLY A 46 23.08 17.47 -40.67
N GLN A 47 23.80 16.78 -41.55
CA GLN A 47 23.23 16.30 -42.82
C GLN A 47 22.23 15.17 -42.65
N LEU A 48 21.29 15.03 -43.59
CA LEU A 48 20.32 13.95 -43.63
C LEU A 48 21.03 12.60 -43.83
N MET A 49 20.83 11.67 -42.93
CA MET A 49 21.44 10.35 -43.00
C MET A 49 20.74 9.45 -44.02
N ARG A 50 21.51 8.59 -44.68
CA ARG A 50 20.98 7.59 -45.62
C ARG A 50 20.34 6.42 -44.84
N ARG A 51 19.22 5.91 -45.34
CA ARG A 51 18.61 4.69 -44.81
C ARG A 51 19.53 3.49 -45.11
N ASN A 52 19.76 2.66 -44.06
CA ASN A 52 20.67 1.50 -44.13
C ASN A 52 19.94 0.22 -43.67
N GLY A 53 18.76 -0.05 -44.25
CA GLY A 53 17.96 -1.21 -43.93
C GLY A 53 17.34 -1.16 -42.54
N PHE A 54 16.76 -2.25 -42.11
CA PHE A 54 16.18 -2.40 -40.80
C PHE A 54 17.07 -3.25 -39.87
N ARG A 55 16.88 -3.10 -38.55
CA ARG A 55 17.57 -3.93 -37.58
C ARG A 55 17.14 -5.39 -37.77
N LYS A 56 18.10 -6.34 -37.79
CA LYS A 56 17.84 -7.78 -38.06
C LYS A 56 16.78 -8.37 -37.09
N LYS A 57 16.83 -8.02 -35.82
CA LYS A 57 15.87 -8.49 -34.82
C LYS A 57 14.92 -7.35 -34.43
N PRO A 58 13.58 -7.53 -34.54
CA PRO A 58 12.61 -6.58 -34.03
C PRO A 58 12.79 -6.36 -32.52
N VAL A 59 12.48 -5.17 -32.04
CA VAL A 59 12.47 -4.86 -30.60
C VAL A 59 11.09 -5.18 -30.07
N THR A 60 11.03 -5.98 -29.01
CA THR A 60 9.79 -6.27 -28.30
C THR A 60 9.60 -5.29 -27.15
N ILE A 61 8.44 -4.61 -27.11
CA ILE A 61 8.06 -3.64 -26.10
C ILE A 61 6.74 -4.07 -25.47
N LYS A 62 6.69 -4.18 -24.16
CA LYS A 62 5.46 -4.46 -23.41
C LYS A 62 4.58 -3.21 -23.38
N ILE A 63 3.30 -3.40 -23.65
CA ILE A 63 2.23 -2.38 -23.55
C ILE A 63 1.14 -2.84 -22.59
N LEU A 64 0.14 -2.02 -22.38
CA LEU A 64 -1.06 -2.40 -21.61
C LEU A 64 -1.75 -3.61 -22.29
N SER A 65 -2.42 -4.40 -21.47
CA SER A 65 -3.22 -5.54 -21.96
C SER A 65 -4.30 -5.08 -22.93
N LEU A 66 -4.54 -5.87 -23.98
CA LEU A 66 -5.56 -5.59 -24.99
C LEU A 66 -6.66 -6.63 -24.92
N ALA A 67 -7.91 -6.20 -24.65
CA ALA A 67 -9.05 -7.08 -24.50
C ALA A 67 -8.77 -8.26 -23.55
N GLY A 68 -8.25 -7.96 -22.36
CA GLY A 68 -7.97 -8.92 -21.29
C GLY A 68 -6.75 -9.82 -21.49
N LYS A 69 -6.01 -9.69 -22.60
CA LYS A 69 -4.81 -10.47 -22.85
C LYS A 69 -3.55 -9.60 -22.81
N PRO A 70 -2.42 -10.11 -22.27
CA PRO A 70 -1.13 -9.46 -22.39
C PRO A 70 -0.80 -9.06 -23.83
N ALA A 71 -0.17 -7.90 -24.02
CA ALA A 71 0.14 -7.40 -25.33
C ALA A 71 1.58 -6.88 -25.45
N VAL A 72 2.17 -7.05 -26.62
CA VAL A 72 3.50 -6.54 -26.94
C VAL A 72 3.55 -5.95 -28.35
N LEU A 73 4.44 -4.98 -28.53
CA LEU A 73 4.80 -4.48 -29.84
C LEU A 73 6.08 -5.17 -30.31
N LYS A 74 6.09 -5.69 -31.52
CA LYS A 74 7.32 -6.06 -32.25
C LYS A 74 7.62 -4.99 -33.28
N ILE A 75 8.65 -4.17 -33.02
CA ILE A 75 8.96 -3.01 -33.83
C ILE A 75 10.23 -3.24 -34.61
N ARG A 76 10.14 -3.19 -35.94
CA ARG A 76 11.30 -3.12 -36.85
C ARG A 76 11.78 -1.68 -36.94
N LYS A 77 12.99 -1.40 -36.44
CA LYS A 77 13.58 -0.07 -36.39
C LYS A 77 14.47 0.16 -37.59
N GLN A 78 14.25 1.30 -38.29
CA GLN A 78 15.12 1.75 -39.38
C GLN A 78 16.51 2.05 -38.84
N GLN A 79 17.55 1.61 -39.61
CA GLN A 79 18.93 1.99 -39.37
C GLN A 79 19.33 3.10 -40.35
N TYR A 80 20.22 3.94 -39.92
CA TYR A 80 20.72 5.08 -40.69
C TYR A 80 22.25 5.10 -40.69
N LEU A 81 22.79 5.61 -41.76
CA LEU A 81 24.23 5.75 -41.99
C LEU A 81 24.55 7.12 -42.50
N CYS A 82 25.53 7.79 -41.89
CA CYS A 82 26.25 8.91 -42.47
C CYS A 82 27.66 8.42 -42.84
N PRO A 83 28.01 8.33 -44.14
CA PRO A 83 29.36 7.94 -44.56
C PRO A 83 30.38 9.03 -44.21
N PRO A 84 31.67 8.67 -44.09
CA PRO A 84 32.73 9.68 -43.95
C PRO A 84 32.73 10.66 -45.12
N SER A 85 32.90 11.95 -44.82
CA SER A 85 33.00 13.04 -45.79
C SER A 85 33.87 14.19 -45.24
N ALA A 86 34.16 15.19 -46.02
CA ALA A 86 34.90 16.38 -45.55
C ALA A 86 34.20 17.04 -44.32
N GLN A 87 32.89 17.00 -44.25
CA GLN A 87 32.08 17.55 -43.12
C GLN A 87 31.80 16.55 -42.03
N CYS A 88 32.04 15.26 -42.23
CA CYS A 88 31.80 14.19 -41.26
C CYS A 88 32.95 13.19 -41.29
N PRO A 89 34.04 13.43 -40.52
CA PRO A 89 35.28 12.65 -40.64
C PRO A 89 35.13 11.17 -40.18
N LYS A 90 34.03 10.84 -39.52
CA LYS A 90 33.77 9.48 -38.99
C LYS A 90 32.46 8.91 -39.54
N ARG A 91 32.46 7.61 -39.82
CA ARG A 91 31.20 6.88 -40.09
C ARG A 91 30.27 6.90 -38.86
N VAL A 92 29.05 7.44 -39.04
CA VAL A 92 28.05 7.49 -37.98
C VAL A 92 26.89 6.57 -38.33
N THR A 93 26.53 5.68 -37.43
CA THR A 93 25.33 4.83 -37.53
C THR A 93 24.36 5.16 -36.42
N LYS A 94 23.06 5.22 -36.74
CA LYS A 94 21.98 5.47 -35.80
C LYS A 94 20.83 4.52 -36.08
N VAL A 95 19.97 4.33 -35.07
CA VAL A 95 18.76 3.53 -35.18
C VAL A 95 17.59 4.40 -34.73
N ALA A 96 16.45 4.27 -35.43
CA ALA A 96 15.24 5.01 -35.07
C ALA A 96 14.82 4.71 -33.62
N GLU A 97 14.46 5.72 -32.88
CA GLU A 97 13.98 5.61 -31.50
C GLU A 97 12.45 5.70 -31.47
N VAL A 98 11.83 5.08 -30.48
CA VAL A 98 10.37 5.10 -30.28
C VAL A 98 10.06 6.09 -29.18
N GLN A 99 9.20 7.06 -29.46
CA GLN A 99 8.71 7.98 -28.45
C GLN A 99 7.84 7.23 -27.43
N GLY A 100 7.82 7.68 -26.16
CA GLY A 100 7.05 7.00 -25.10
C GLY A 100 7.67 5.70 -24.57
N VAL A 101 8.91 5.39 -24.99
CA VAL A 101 9.71 4.28 -24.44
C VAL A 101 11.11 4.81 -24.11
N LYS A 102 11.53 4.70 -22.85
CA LYS A 102 12.88 5.12 -22.44
C LYS A 102 13.93 4.34 -23.23
N PHE A 103 15.04 5.00 -23.61
CA PHE A 103 16.16 4.35 -24.30
C PHE A 103 16.60 3.06 -23.59
N ALA A 104 16.88 2.02 -24.35
CA ALA A 104 17.21 0.65 -23.87
C ALA A 104 16.14 -0.06 -23.03
N CYS A 105 14.96 0.53 -22.81
CA CYS A 105 13.85 -0.13 -22.13
C CYS A 105 12.96 -0.94 -23.07
N ARG A 106 12.32 -1.96 -22.52
CA ARG A 106 11.36 -2.83 -23.23
C ARG A 106 9.95 -2.76 -22.65
N ILE A 107 9.64 -1.70 -21.93
CA ILE A 107 8.35 -1.45 -21.30
C ILE A 107 7.97 -0.01 -21.66
N ALA A 108 6.78 0.16 -22.20
CA ALA A 108 6.25 1.49 -22.54
C ALA A 108 6.02 2.33 -21.28
N ASN A 109 6.19 3.64 -21.38
CA ASN A 109 6.01 4.54 -20.24
C ASN A 109 4.58 4.52 -19.70
N VAL A 110 3.57 4.27 -20.56
CA VAL A 110 2.18 4.12 -20.16
C VAL A 110 1.99 2.95 -19.16
N VAL A 111 2.67 1.83 -19.38
CA VAL A 111 2.64 0.68 -18.44
C VAL A 111 3.23 1.07 -17.09
N LYS A 112 4.37 1.79 -17.10
CA LYS A 112 4.99 2.27 -15.86
C LYS A 112 4.08 3.24 -15.10
N TYR A 113 3.38 4.10 -15.82
CA TYR A 113 2.42 5.04 -15.22
C TYR A 113 1.27 4.29 -14.54
N HIS A 114 0.68 3.27 -15.18
CA HIS A 114 -0.37 2.45 -14.57
C HIS A 114 0.12 1.66 -13.37
N ILE A 115 1.34 1.11 -13.42
CA ILE A 115 1.97 0.48 -12.25
C ILE A 115 2.02 1.45 -11.05
N VAL A 116 2.42 2.71 -11.29
CA VAL A 116 2.49 3.73 -10.23
C VAL A 116 1.10 4.06 -9.68
N GLN A 117 0.08 4.12 -10.54
CA GLN A 117 -1.31 4.33 -10.09
C GLN A 117 -1.80 3.16 -9.21
N GLU A 118 -1.61 1.91 -9.64
CA GLU A 118 -2.02 0.73 -8.87
C GLU A 118 -1.23 0.57 -7.55
N LEU A 119 0.00 1.08 -7.47
CA LEU A 119 0.77 1.13 -6.21
C LEU A 119 0.13 2.02 -5.14
N SER A 120 -0.74 2.97 -5.52
CA SER A 120 -1.52 3.78 -4.57
C SER A 120 -2.79 3.09 -4.07
N GLU A 121 -3.14 1.94 -4.62
CA GLU A 121 -4.29 1.12 -4.24
C GLU A 121 -3.85 -0.01 -3.31
N ASN A 122 -4.81 -0.69 -2.65
CA ASN A 122 -4.52 -1.79 -1.72
C ASN A 122 -4.19 -3.11 -2.45
N GLU A 123 -3.32 -3.04 -3.45
CA GLU A 123 -2.93 -4.18 -4.26
C GLU A 123 -1.51 -4.66 -3.93
N SER A 124 -1.28 -5.98 -4.00
CA SER A 124 0.06 -6.51 -3.80
C SER A 124 0.95 -6.28 -5.03
N MET A 125 2.26 -6.06 -4.84
CA MET A 125 3.21 -5.94 -5.96
C MET A 125 3.16 -7.17 -6.91
N ARG A 126 2.82 -8.35 -6.39
CA ARG A 126 2.65 -9.57 -7.20
C ARG A 126 1.42 -9.46 -8.11
N THR A 127 0.32 -8.95 -7.59
CA THR A 127 -0.92 -8.73 -8.35
C THR A 127 -0.68 -7.68 -9.44
N ILE A 128 -0.09 -6.54 -9.10
CA ILE A 128 0.28 -5.48 -10.05
C ILE A 128 1.21 -6.03 -11.15
N ALA A 129 2.23 -6.80 -10.78
CA ALA A 129 3.15 -7.42 -11.73
C ALA A 129 2.43 -8.36 -12.72
N SER A 130 1.44 -9.11 -12.23
CA SER A 130 0.61 -9.99 -13.04
C SER A 130 -0.28 -9.21 -14.01
N HIS A 131 -0.96 -8.15 -13.55
CA HIS A 131 -1.82 -7.30 -14.38
C HIS A 131 -1.08 -6.71 -15.58
N HIS A 132 0.17 -6.30 -15.37
CA HIS A 132 0.99 -5.67 -16.41
C HIS A 132 1.96 -6.62 -17.11
N ASN A 133 1.89 -7.92 -16.84
CA ASN A 133 2.81 -8.92 -17.40
C ASN A 133 4.30 -8.50 -17.26
N VAL A 134 4.67 -8.05 -16.06
CA VAL A 134 6.05 -7.66 -15.71
C VAL A 134 6.55 -8.46 -14.51
N SER A 135 7.84 -8.37 -14.21
CA SER A 135 8.38 -8.96 -12.98
C SER A 135 8.09 -8.07 -11.76
N ILE A 136 8.00 -8.66 -10.56
CA ILE A 136 7.88 -7.93 -9.29
C ILE A 136 9.00 -6.89 -9.14
N ASN A 137 10.24 -7.23 -9.51
CA ASN A 137 11.38 -6.29 -9.49
C ASN A 137 11.17 -5.09 -10.44
N THR A 138 10.30 -5.20 -11.45
CA THR A 138 9.94 -4.05 -12.29
C THR A 138 9.00 -3.11 -11.55
N VAL A 139 8.03 -3.64 -10.81
CA VAL A 139 7.13 -2.87 -9.95
C VAL A 139 7.93 -2.17 -8.85
N GLU A 140 8.81 -2.90 -8.18
CA GLU A 140 9.71 -2.39 -7.14
C GLU A 140 10.55 -1.20 -7.63
N ARG A 141 11.18 -1.33 -8.81
CA ARG A 141 11.93 -0.22 -9.43
C ARG A 141 11.08 1.00 -9.78
N GLN A 142 9.76 0.84 -10.05
CA GLN A 142 8.89 2.00 -10.23
C GLN A 142 8.60 2.66 -8.86
N LEU A 143 8.43 1.88 -7.79
CA LEU A 143 8.27 2.40 -6.44
C LEU A 143 9.53 3.15 -5.97
N GLU A 144 10.72 2.56 -6.12
CA GLU A 144 12.00 3.21 -5.82
C GLU A 144 12.17 4.53 -6.58
N GLY A 145 11.76 4.58 -7.85
CA GLY A 145 11.80 5.81 -8.66
C GLY A 145 10.86 6.92 -8.18
N LEU A 146 9.94 6.64 -7.25
CA LEU A 146 9.07 7.64 -6.62
C LEU A 146 9.68 8.25 -5.35
N GLU A 147 10.73 7.66 -4.80
CA GLU A 147 11.36 8.10 -3.54
C GLU A 147 11.74 9.59 -3.59
N ASP A 148 12.32 10.04 -4.70
CA ASP A 148 12.69 11.44 -4.90
C ASP A 148 11.49 12.42 -4.99
N THR A 149 10.28 11.90 -5.22
CA THR A 149 9.06 12.71 -5.32
C THR A 149 8.37 12.91 -3.98
N PHE A 150 8.60 12.01 -3.02
CA PHE A 150 8.06 12.08 -1.67
C PHE A 150 9.01 12.88 -0.77
N LYS A 151 8.87 14.20 -0.76
CA LYS A 151 9.61 15.08 0.16
C LYS A 151 8.68 15.54 1.27
N THR A 152 9.04 15.21 2.50
CA THR A 152 8.39 15.79 3.69
C THR A 152 8.62 17.30 3.72
N ASN A 153 7.61 18.06 4.14
CA ASN A 153 7.78 19.50 4.32
C ASN A 153 8.35 19.80 5.73
N PRO A 154 9.63 20.20 5.85
CA PRO A 154 10.26 20.41 7.15
C PRO A 154 9.72 21.64 7.89
N HIS A 155 8.98 22.51 7.22
CA HIS A 155 8.48 23.76 7.80
C HIS A 155 7.00 23.72 8.15
N TRP A 156 6.34 22.59 7.95
CA TRP A 156 4.90 22.45 8.19
C TRP A 156 4.54 21.09 8.77
N LEU A 157 3.68 21.13 9.79
CA LEU A 157 2.93 19.99 10.33
C LEU A 157 1.48 20.41 10.54
N PRO A 158 0.50 19.50 10.39
CA PRO A 158 -0.90 19.82 10.70
C PRO A 158 -1.10 20.05 12.20
N ALA A 159 -2.18 20.73 12.56
CA ALA A 159 -2.51 21.01 13.97
C ALA A 159 -2.77 19.73 14.78
N THR A 160 -3.25 18.67 14.12
CA THR A 160 -3.47 17.35 14.72
C THR A 160 -2.63 16.32 13.97
N ILE A 161 -1.84 15.57 14.70
CA ILE A 161 -1.02 14.45 14.18
C ILE A 161 -1.31 13.18 14.98
N ALA A 162 -1.16 12.03 14.32
CA ALA A 162 -1.25 10.74 14.95
C ALA A 162 0.01 9.92 14.69
N PHE A 163 0.43 9.17 15.70
CA PHE A 163 1.53 8.22 15.63
C PHE A 163 1.01 6.81 15.83
N ASP A 164 1.45 5.89 14.98
CA ASP A 164 1.18 4.46 15.13
C ASP A 164 2.42 3.64 14.76
N ASP A 165 2.60 2.50 15.43
CA ASP A 165 3.69 1.57 15.23
C ASP A 165 3.28 0.50 14.21
N PHE A 166 4.14 0.20 13.24
CA PHE A 166 3.90 -0.92 12.35
C PHE A 166 5.14 -1.77 12.11
N LYS A 167 4.92 -3.02 11.75
CA LYS A 167 5.99 -3.97 11.43
C LYS A 167 6.48 -3.72 9.99
N SER A 168 7.65 -3.12 9.86
CA SER A 168 8.24 -2.70 8.57
C SER A 168 9.23 -3.70 7.97
N GLY A 169 9.38 -4.89 8.55
CA GLY A 169 10.27 -5.92 8.00
C GLY A 169 11.75 -5.59 8.12
N LYS A 170 12.53 -5.86 7.06
CA LYS A 170 13.99 -5.74 7.08
C LYS A 170 14.53 -4.31 6.99
N PHE A 171 13.69 -3.33 6.66
CA PHE A 171 14.10 -1.94 6.47
C PHE A 171 14.47 -1.22 7.76
N ALA A 172 13.81 -1.56 8.87
CA ALA A 172 14.12 -0.99 10.17
C ALA A 172 15.00 -1.97 10.98
N GLN A 173 16.05 -1.47 11.64
CA GLN A 173 16.89 -2.31 12.53
C GLN A 173 16.07 -3.01 13.60
N SER A 174 15.05 -2.35 14.14
CA SER A 174 14.10 -2.90 15.13
C SER A 174 12.98 -3.74 14.51
N LYS A 175 12.92 -3.88 13.18
CA LYS A 175 11.79 -4.45 12.41
C LYS A 175 10.45 -3.73 12.64
N MET A 176 10.47 -2.60 13.33
CA MET A 176 9.32 -1.76 13.65
C MET A 176 9.62 -0.33 13.21
N SER A 177 8.70 0.25 12.49
CA SER A 177 8.72 1.66 12.08
C SER A 177 7.52 2.38 12.67
N MET A 178 7.58 3.70 12.64
CA MET A 178 6.48 4.54 13.07
C MET A 178 5.94 5.31 11.87
N ILE A 179 4.64 5.37 11.75
CA ILE A 179 3.93 6.21 10.80
C ILE A 179 3.46 7.49 11.50
N LEU A 180 3.69 8.61 10.85
CA LEU A 180 3.14 9.90 11.20
C LEU A 180 2.03 10.25 10.21
N MET A 181 0.82 10.48 10.69
CA MET A 181 -0.32 10.74 9.83
C MET A 181 -1.16 11.91 10.32
N ASN A 182 -1.95 12.48 9.42
CA ASN A 182 -3.02 13.41 9.77
C ASN A 182 -4.31 12.63 9.99
N PRO A 183 -4.85 12.54 11.22
CA PRO A 183 -6.05 11.76 11.50
C PRO A 183 -7.32 12.32 10.88
N GLN A 184 -7.36 13.61 10.48
CA GLN A 184 -8.53 14.24 9.88
C GLN A 184 -8.78 13.83 8.43
N ASN A 185 -7.72 13.56 7.67
CA ASN A 185 -7.82 13.21 6.25
C ASN A 185 -7.13 11.88 5.91
N HIS A 186 -6.65 11.16 6.92
CA HIS A 186 -5.95 9.87 6.83
C HIS A 186 -4.71 9.87 5.92
N ARG A 187 -4.11 11.04 5.67
CA ARG A 187 -2.90 11.14 4.86
C ARG A 187 -1.66 10.90 5.69
N THR A 188 -0.80 10.04 5.20
CA THR A 188 0.55 9.85 5.73
C THR A 188 1.36 11.13 5.50
N ILE A 189 1.97 11.62 6.58
CA ILE A 189 2.88 12.77 6.55
C ILE A 189 4.30 12.27 6.39
N ASP A 190 4.66 11.21 7.15
CA ASP A 190 6.02 10.71 7.19
C ASP A 190 6.07 9.25 7.70
N ILE A 191 7.16 8.54 7.39
CA ILE A 191 7.45 7.21 7.90
C ILE A 191 8.84 7.20 8.50
N ILE A 192 8.91 6.94 9.81
CA ILE A 192 10.14 6.99 10.59
C ILE A 192 10.65 5.56 10.79
N GLN A 193 11.92 5.28 10.44
CA GLN A 193 12.52 3.94 10.41
C GLN A 193 12.66 3.27 11.76
N SER A 194 12.29 3.92 12.87
CA SER A 194 12.40 3.36 14.20
C SER A 194 11.38 3.95 15.15
N ARG A 195 10.89 3.12 16.08
CA ARG A 195 10.07 3.57 17.21
C ARG A 195 10.89 3.92 18.47
N ASN A 196 12.23 3.83 18.39
CA ASN A 196 13.10 4.15 19.52
C ASN A 196 13.04 5.65 19.83
N SER A 197 12.78 6.01 21.10
CA SER A 197 12.62 7.41 21.53
C SER A 197 13.82 8.29 21.21
N ARG A 198 15.06 7.78 21.32
CA ARG A 198 16.27 8.53 20.97
C ARG A 198 16.34 8.82 19.47
N PHE A 199 16.01 7.80 18.65
CA PHE A 199 15.99 7.96 17.21
C PHE A 199 14.91 8.96 16.79
N MET A 200 13.69 8.82 17.31
CA MET A 200 12.58 9.75 17.03
C MET A 200 12.93 11.19 17.43
N ARG A 201 13.52 11.37 18.62
CA ARG A 201 13.98 12.67 19.06
C ARG A 201 14.95 13.31 18.07
N SER A 202 16.00 12.58 17.70
CA SER A 202 16.98 13.05 16.72
C SER A 202 16.33 13.35 15.37
N TYR A 203 15.46 12.48 14.90
CA TYR A 203 14.74 12.64 13.64
C TYR A 203 13.91 13.91 13.62
N PHE A 204 13.03 14.12 14.61
CA PHE A 204 12.16 15.30 14.65
C PHE A 204 12.94 16.61 14.82
N LEU A 205 14.03 16.60 15.57
CA LEU A 205 14.85 17.80 15.77
C LEU A 205 15.64 18.17 14.50
N SER A 206 16.05 17.19 13.69
CA SER A 206 16.80 17.42 12.46
C SER A 206 15.92 17.66 11.23
N HIS A 207 14.73 17.04 11.16
CA HIS A 207 13.88 17.09 9.96
C HIS A 207 12.79 18.16 10.02
N TYR A 208 12.28 18.49 11.21
CA TYR A 208 11.19 19.47 11.35
C TYR A 208 11.62 20.70 12.11
N SER A 209 11.34 21.87 11.55
CA SER A 209 11.65 23.15 12.21
C SER A 209 10.92 23.30 13.56
N LYS A 210 11.50 24.05 14.48
CA LYS A 210 10.89 24.37 15.77
C LYS A 210 9.48 24.95 15.59
N LYS A 211 9.29 25.84 14.59
CA LYS A 211 8.00 26.45 14.28
C LYS A 211 6.96 25.41 13.88
N ALA A 212 7.30 24.45 13.02
CA ALA A 212 6.41 23.36 12.60
C ALA A 212 6.01 22.48 13.80
N ARG A 213 6.97 22.06 14.62
CA ARG A 213 6.69 21.23 15.80
C ARG A 213 5.83 21.95 16.84
N TRP A 214 6.04 23.24 17.03
CA TRP A 214 5.28 24.06 17.99
C TRP A 214 3.91 24.51 17.48
N SER A 215 3.59 24.30 16.21
CA SER A 215 2.25 24.55 15.66
C SER A 215 1.27 23.40 15.91
N VAL A 216 1.79 22.21 16.27
CA VAL A 216 0.97 21.04 16.60
C VAL A 216 0.21 21.28 17.91
N LYS A 217 -1.09 21.05 17.89
CA LYS A 217 -2.01 21.26 19.02
C LYS A 217 -2.48 19.96 19.66
N ILE A 218 -2.58 18.90 18.88
CA ILE A 218 -3.07 17.59 19.34
C ILE A 218 -2.15 16.51 18.77
N VAL A 219 -1.74 15.59 19.64
CA VAL A 219 -1.00 14.39 19.26
C VAL A 219 -1.80 13.16 19.72
N VAL A 220 -2.26 12.38 18.77
CA VAL A 220 -2.92 11.08 19.02
C VAL A 220 -1.85 9.99 19.02
N VAL A 221 -1.80 9.19 20.07
CA VAL A 221 -0.76 8.15 20.25
C VAL A 221 -1.30 6.98 21.06
N ASP A 222 -0.68 5.79 20.88
CA ASP A 222 -0.91 4.63 21.76
C ASP A 222 -0.57 4.98 23.22
N LEU A 223 -1.21 4.30 24.15
CA LEU A 223 -1.05 4.46 25.61
C LEU A 223 0.37 4.14 26.16
N PHE A 224 1.36 4.02 25.28
CA PHE A 224 2.72 3.67 25.68
C PHE A 224 3.41 4.86 26.39
N GLU A 225 3.67 4.68 27.68
CA GLU A 225 4.16 5.75 28.58
C GLU A 225 5.45 6.44 28.11
N LEU A 226 6.35 5.71 27.44
CA LEU A 226 7.62 6.25 26.94
C LEU A 226 7.44 7.34 25.89
N TYR A 227 6.33 7.37 25.18
CA TYR A 227 6.07 8.41 24.19
C TYR A 227 5.59 9.72 24.81
N ARG A 228 4.98 9.71 25.98
CA ARG A 228 4.43 10.90 26.62
C ARG A 228 5.49 11.97 26.85
N ASN A 229 6.61 11.62 27.47
CA ASN A 229 7.70 12.56 27.75
C ASN A 229 8.35 13.09 26.45
N LEU A 230 8.56 12.20 25.47
CA LEU A 230 9.09 12.57 24.17
C LEU A 230 8.16 13.55 23.43
N ILE A 231 6.85 13.32 23.45
CA ILE A 231 5.87 14.17 22.79
C ILE A 231 5.84 15.56 23.44
N HIS A 232 5.86 15.65 24.77
CA HIS A 232 5.93 16.94 25.47
C HIS A 232 7.20 17.73 25.12
N GLU A 233 8.33 17.04 24.93
CA GLU A 233 9.57 17.69 24.50
C GLU A 233 9.48 18.19 23.05
N LEU A 234 9.01 17.35 22.14
CA LEU A 234 8.97 17.62 20.70
C LEU A 234 7.84 18.62 20.32
N PHE A 235 6.69 18.51 20.99
CA PHE A 235 5.46 19.27 20.72
C PHE A 235 4.92 19.90 21.98
N PRO A 236 5.62 20.89 22.57
CA PRO A 236 5.32 21.41 23.93
C PRO A 236 3.96 22.10 24.06
N LYS A 237 3.31 22.42 22.94
CA LYS A 237 1.96 23.04 22.91
C LYS A 237 0.85 22.03 22.64
N ALA A 238 1.18 20.76 22.46
CA ALA A 238 0.21 19.75 22.09
C ALA A 238 -0.42 19.08 23.31
N ILE A 239 -1.71 18.84 23.20
CA ILE A 239 -2.46 17.94 24.09
C ILE A 239 -2.26 16.52 23.58
N ILE A 240 -1.92 15.59 24.46
CA ILE A 240 -1.80 14.17 24.15
C ILE A 240 -3.17 13.53 24.30
N VAL A 241 -3.63 12.84 23.25
CA VAL A 241 -4.88 12.10 23.23
C VAL A 241 -4.55 10.62 23.01
N ALA A 242 -5.13 9.74 23.84
CA ALA A 242 -4.98 8.31 23.65
C ALA A 242 -5.80 7.85 22.44
N ASP A 243 -5.23 6.97 21.63
CA ASP A 243 -5.96 6.34 20.52
C ASP A 243 -7.06 5.41 21.08
N HIS A 244 -8.29 5.67 20.70
CA HIS A 244 -9.48 4.90 21.11
C HIS A 244 -9.34 3.41 20.84
N PHE A 245 -8.78 3.04 19.69
CA PHE A 245 -8.58 1.63 19.33
C PHE A 245 -7.71 0.91 20.36
N HIS A 246 -6.60 1.51 20.76
CA HIS A 246 -5.69 0.92 21.76
C HIS A 246 -6.32 0.83 23.15
N VAL A 247 -7.16 1.81 23.53
CA VAL A 247 -7.93 1.76 24.78
C VAL A 247 -8.91 0.56 24.78
N VAL A 248 -9.70 0.41 23.71
CA VAL A 248 -10.64 -0.71 23.57
C VAL A 248 -9.92 -2.05 23.54
N VAL A 249 -8.79 -2.16 22.84
CA VAL A 249 -7.99 -3.40 22.80
C VAL A 249 -7.43 -3.76 24.17
N GLN A 250 -7.03 -2.80 24.99
CA GLN A 250 -6.57 -3.07 26.36
C GLN A 250 -7.73 -3.57 27.25
N ALA A 251 -8.88 -2.92 27.20
CA ALA A 251 -10.07 -3.36 27.92
C ALA A 251 -10.50 -4.77 27.49
N TYR A 252 -10.51 -5.04 26.20
CA TYR A 252 -10.73 -6.37 25.65
C TYR A 252 -9.76 -7.40 26.22
N ARG A 253 -8.46 -7.11 26.27
CA ARG A 253 -7.45 -8.02 26.83
C ARG A 253 -7.65 -8.24 28.32
N ALA A 254 -8.06 -7.22 29.08
CA ALA A 254 -8.36 -7.33 30.49
C ALA A 254 -9.54 -8.28 30.73
N LEU A 255 -10.67 -8.08 30.02
CA LEU A 255 -11.83 -8.98 30.11
C LEU A 255 -11.48 -10.41 29.70
N GLN A 256 -10.68 -10.59 28.63
CA GLN A 256 -10.20 -11.91 28.23
C GLN A 256 -9.34 -12.59 29.29
N SER A 257 -8.51 -11.83 30.00
CA SER A 257 -7.68 -12.35 31.09
C SER A 257 -8.55 -12.89 32.23
N VAL A 258 -9.56 -12.14 32.66
CA VAL A 258 -10.51 -12.55 33.67
C VAL A 258 -11.28 -13.80 33.20
N ARG A 259 -11.83 -13.79 31.99
CA ARG A 259 -12.52 -14.95 31.41
C ARG A 259 -11.66 -16.22 31.44
N LEU A 260 -10.37 -16.09 31.01
CA LEU A 260 -9.44 -17.23 30.98
C LEU A 260 -9.10 -17.73 32.38
N LYS A 261 -8.96 -16.83 33.36
CA LYS A 261 -8.78 -17.18 34.77
C LYS A 261 -9.96 -18.00 35.27
N VAL A 262 -11.18 -17.46 35.19
CA VAL A 262 -12.43 -18.11 35.59
C VAL A 262 -12.62 -19.44 34.86
N MET A 263 -12.40 -19.49 33.56
CA MET A 263 -12.49 -20.73 32.79
C MET A 263 -11.56 -21.83 33.32
N LYS A 264 -10.36 -21.51 33.73
CA LYS A 264 -9.38 -22.48 34.26
C LYS A 264 -9.76 -22.99 35.65
N GLU A 265 -10.47 -22.21 36.49
CA GLU A 265 -10.97 -22.60 37.81
C GLU A 265 -11.95 -23.76 37.71
N TYR A 266 -12.78 -23.83 36.67
CA TYR A 266 -13.74 -24.90 36.46
C TYR A 266 -13.16 -26.23 35.98
N GLY A 267 -11.96 -26.21 35.37
CA GLY A 267 -11.33 -27.39 34.79
C GLY A 267 -11.92 -27.85 33.46
N ALA A 268 -11.09 -28.53 32.64
CA ALA A 268 -11.34 -28.76 31.19
C ALA A 268 -12.60 -29.64 30.89
N ASN A 269 -13.06 -30.47 31.83
CA ASN A 269 -14.15 -31.40 31.60
C ASN A 269 -15.53 -30.87 31.98
N THR A 270 -15.63 -29.68 32.55
CA THR A 270 -16.90 -29.07 32.96
C THR A 270 -17.63 -28.40 31.80
N HIS A 271 -18.92 -28.17 31.95
CA HIS A 271 -19.72 -27.49 30.96
C HIS A 271 -19.41 -25.97 30.96
N GLU A 272 -19.10 -25.40 32.12
CA GLU A 272 -18.71 -24.00 32.29
C GLU A 272 -17.42 -23.69 31.50
N TYR A 273 -16.41 -24.55 31.65
CA TYR A 273 -15.18 -24.42 30.88
C TYR A 273 -15.43 -24.39 29.36
N ARG A 274 -16.23 -25.37 28.89
CA ARG A 274 -16.58 -25.49 27.47
C ARG A 274 -17.41 -24.32 26.97
N ALA A 275 -18.35 -23.82 27.78
CA ALA A 275 -19.17 -22.67 27.46
C ALA A 275 -18.33 -21.38 27.35
N LEU A 276 -17.48 -21.09 28.35
CA LEU A 276 -16.56 -19.94 28.36
C LEU A 276 -15.56 -20.00 27.21
N LYS A 277 -15.10 -21.19 26.83
CA LYS A 277 -14.21 -21.40 25.70
C LYS A 277 -14.89 -21.20 24.35
N HIS A 278 -16.16 -21.61 24.21
CA HIS A 278 -16.87 -21.58 22.93
C HIS A 278 -17.51 -20.23 22.64
N PHE A 279 -18.12 -19.61 23.64
CA PHE A 279 -18.91 -18.39 23.46
C PHE A 279 -18.17 -17.08 23.80
N TRP A 280 -16.85 -17.12 23.92
CA TRP A 280 -16.05 -15.94 24.28
C TRP A 280 -16.29 -14.71 23.40
N LYS A 281 -16.62 -14.90 22.10
CA LYS A 281 -16.91 -13.79 21.17
C LYS A 281 -18.17 -13.01 21.56
N LEU A 282 -19.15 -13.68 22.17
CA LEU A 282 -20.37 -13.01 22.63
C LEU A 282 -20.09 -12.07 23.80
N LEU A 283 -19.19 -12.45 24.72
CA LEU A 283 -18.75 -11.60 25.82
C LEU A 283 -18.03 -10.33 25.33
N MET A 284 -17.42 -10.39 24.14
CA MET A 284 -16.68 -9.26 23.56
C MET A 284 -17.54 -8.36 22.69
N ALA A 285 -18.73 -8.79 22.33
CA ALA A 285 -19.67 -8.01 21.54
C ALA A 285 -20.26 -6.86 22.38
N LYS A 286 -20.59 -5.75 21.75
CA LYS A 286 -21.34 -4.67 22.38
C LYS A 286 -22.74 -5.19 22.75
N GLU A 287 -23.19 -4.95 23.98
CA GLU A 287 -24.44 -5.51 24.50
C GLU A 287 -25.63 -5.22 23.58
N GLY A 288 -25.78 -3.99 23.11
CA GLY A 288 -26.84 -3.58 22.18
C GLY A 288 -26.79 -4.24 20.80
N GLN A 289 -25.73 -5.01 20.46
CA GLN A 289 -25.60 -5.77 19.22
C GLN A 289 -25.86 -7.26 19.39
N LEU A 290 -26.12 -7.72 20.62
CA LEU A 290 -26.45 -9.11 20.90
C LEU A 290 -27.86 -9.43 20.40
N ASP A 291 -27.97 -10.49 19.61
CA ASP A 291 -29.29 -10.98 19.12
C ASP A 291 -30.08 -11.57 20.27
N TYR A 292 -31.25 -10.98 20.58
CA TYR A 292 -32.21 -11.43 21.60
C TYR A 292 -33.45 -12.06 20.97
N LEU A 293 -33.61 -12.03 19.64
CA LEU A 293 -34.82 -12.53 18.97
C LEU A 293 -34.66 -13.95 18.44
N ARG A 294 -33.44 -14.36 18.08
CA ARG A 294 -33.17 -15.66 17.50
C ARG A 294 -32.67 -16.64 18.55
N TYR A 295 -33.35 -17.78 18.66
CA TYR A 295 -33.06 -18.85 19.60
C TYR A 295 -32.39 -20.04 18.92
N TYR A 296 -31.24 -20.46 19.44
CA TYR A 296 -30.47 -21.59 18.93
C TYR A 296 -30.32 -22.68 20.01
N SER A 297 -30.39 -23.97 19.62
CA SER A 297 -30.06 -25.05 20.52
C SER A 297 -28.56 -25.00 20.88
N ARG A 298 -28.26 -24.88 22.19
CA ARG A 298 -26.87 -24.70 22.66
C ARG A 298 -26.39 -25.97 23.39
N ARG A 299 -25.55 -26.76 22.68
CA ARG A 299 -25.01 -28.02 23.24
C ARG A 299 -24.33 -27.84 24.62
N ASN A 300 -23.63 -26.72 24.82
CA ASN A 300 -22.93 -26.42 26.07
C ASN A 300 -23.88 -26.02 27.21
N PHE A 301 -25.17 -25.93 26.97
CA PHE A 301 -26.24 -25.65 27.94
C PHE A 301 -27.37 -26.69 27.78
N GLU A 302 -26.99 -27.98 27.72
CA GLU A 302 -27.92 -29.13 27.70
C GLU A 302 -28.98 -29.04 26.58
N HIS A 303 -28.55 -28.50 25.44
CA HIS A 303 -29.44 -28.27 24.29
C HIS A 303 -30.58 -27.25 24.54
N ALA A 304 -30.51 -26.45 25.62
CA ALA A 304 -31.43 -25.34 25.81
C ALA A 304 -31.48 -24.41 24.62
N ARG A 305 -32.65 -23.94 24.25
CA ARG A 305 -32.85 -22.92 23.20
C ARG A 305 -32.62 -21.54 23.82
N LEU A 306 -31.50 -20.92 23.48
CA LEU A 306 -31.05 -19.64 24.03
C LEU A 306 -30.73 -18.65 22.92
N SER A 307 -31.09 -17.40 23.14
CA SER A 307 -30.58 -16.25 22.35
C SER A 307 -29.14 -15.97 22.72
N ASN A 308 -28.48 -15.12 21.94
CA ASN A 308 -27.09 -14.69 22.24
C ASN A 308 -27.01 -13.94 23.57
N GLN A 309 -28.00 -13.10 23.87
CA GLN A 309 -28.07 -12.36 25.13
C GLN A 309 -28.20 -13.30 26.32
N GLU A 310 -29.10 -14.29 26.25
CA GLU A 310 -29.27 -15.29 27.34
C GLU A 310 -28.03 -16.17 27.54
N VAL A 311 -27.28 -16.44 26.46
CA VAL A 311 -25.97 -17.13 26.58
C VAL A 311 -25.00 -16.27 27.38
N VAL A 312 -24.89 -14.98 27.10
CA VAL A 312 -24.02 -14.06 27.84
C VAL A 312 -24.42 -14.02 29.33
N GLU A 313 -25.71 -13.85 29.62
CA GLU A 313 -26.20 -13.87 31.00
C GLU A 313 -25.82 -15.15 31.76
N ARG A 314 -25.96 -16.32 31.14
CA ARG A 314 -25.54 -17.59 31.74
C ARG A 314 -24.03 -17.67 31.96
N LEU A 315 -23.22 -17.14 31.04
CA LEU A 315 -21.77 -17.09 31.24
C LEU A 315 -21.35 -16.16 32.39
N LEU A 316 -22.04 -15.02 32.54
CA LEU A 316 -21.79 -14.07 33.63
C LEU A 316 -22.20 -14.61 34.99
N ASN A 317 -23.17 -15.52 35.04
CA ASN A 317 -23.58 -16.21 36.28
C ASN A 317 -22.54 -17.20 36.79
N PHE A 318 -21.54 -17.58 36.01
CA PHE A 318 -20.45 -18.46 36.46
C PHE A 318 -19.49 -17.78 37.43
N SER A 319 -19.36 -16.46 37.40
CA SER A 319 -18.46 -15.73 38.30
C SER A 319 -18.85 -14.27 38.43
N SER A 320 -18.91 -13.77 39.65
CA SER A 320 -19.11 -12.34 39.92
C SER A 320 -17.97 -11.48 39.43
N GLU A 321 -16.72 -11.98 39.48
CA GLU A 321 -15.55 -11.31 38.94
C GLU A 321 -15.68 -11.11 37.42
N LEU A 322 -16.17 -12.14 36.71
CA LEU A 322 -16.40 -12.04 35.26
C LEU A 322 -17.52 -11.05 34.92
N ARG A 323 -18.60 -11.06 35.71
CA ARG A 323 -19.72 -10.11 35.55
C ARG A 323 -19.24 -8.67 35.72
N THR A 324 -18.54 -8.36 36.81
CA THR A 324 -18.01 -7.02 37.06
C THR A 324 -17.07 -6.56 35.96
N ALA A 325 -16.15 -7.44 35.50
CA ALA A 325 -15.26 -7.13 34.41
C ALA A 325 -15.99 -6.86 33.07
N TYR A 326 -17.08 -7.60 32.81
CA TYR A 326 -17.92 -7.39 31.62
C TYR A 326 -18.66 -6.05 31.71
N GLU A 327 -19.24 -5.69 32.83
CA GLU A 327 -19.93 -4.41 33.03
C GLU A 327 -19.01 -3.24 32.81
N TYR A 328 -17.79 -3.21 33.41
CA TYR A 328 -16.78 -2.18 33.13
C TYR A 328 -16.36 -2.11 31.66
N TYR A 329 -16.25 -3.27 31.00
CA TYR A 329 -15.94 -3.31 29.57
C TYR A 329 -17.07 -2.69 28.74
N GLN A 330 -18.35 -3.02 29.02
CA GLN A 330 -19.51 -2.46 28.31
C GLN A 330 -19.65 -0.96 28.53
N ASP A 331 -19.46 -0.49 29.76
CA ASP A 331 -19.47 0.95 30.09
C ASP A 331 -18.42 1.72 29.28
N LEU A 332 -17.19 1.18 29.25
CA LEU A 332 -16.08 1.81 28.52
C LEU A 332 -16.34 1.89 27.02
N ILE A 333 -16.74 0.77 26.38
CA ILE A 333 -16.99 0.78 24.93
C ILE A 333 -18.21 1.64 24.56
N THR A 334 -19.18 1.77 25.48
CA THR A 334 -20.33 2.65 25.30
C THR A 334 -19.91 4.11 25.39
N ALA A 335 -19.14 4.49 26.42
CA ALA A 335 -18.62 5.84 26.57
C ALA A 335 -17.80 6.29 25.35
N ILE A 336 -16.89 5.41 24.85
CA ILE A 336 -16.08 5.72 23.67
C ILE A 336 -16.97 5.91 22.43
N SER A 337 -18.01 5.09 22.23
CA SER A 337 -18.88 5.20 21.06
C SER A 337 -19.81 6.41 21.05
N HIS A 338 -20.04 7.05 22.18
CA HIS A 338 -20.81 8.29 22.25
C HIS A 338 -19.98 9.55 21.95
N HIS A 339 -18.65 9.44 21.98
CA HIS A 339 -17.72 10.55 21.75
C HIS A 339 -16.92 10.43 20.44
N SER A 340 -17.28 9.47 19.58
CA SER A 340 -16.61 9.22 18.28
C SER A 340 -17.28 9.91 17.10
#